data_1626e099abc12ab354a3f242b5357e69
#
_entry.id   1626e099abc12ab354a3f242b5357e69
#
_cell.length_a   1.000
_cell.length_b   1.000
_cell.length_c   1.000
_cell.angle_alpha   90.00
_cell.angle_beta   90.00
_cell.angle_gamma   90.00
#
_symmetry.space_group_name_H-M   'P 1'
#
loop_
_entity.id
_entity.type
_entity.pdbx_description
1 polymer ?
#
loop_
_entity_poly.entity_id
_entity_poly.type
_entity_poly.pdbx_seq_one_letter_code
_entity_poly.pdbx_strand_id
1 'polypeptide(L)'
;EIPEQPNVEDKHLAVEQDNRNLINESFRVLRTNVDFILGNDSKKVVMVTSMNQGSGKSFISANLASCVALRDKKVVVLDLDLRRATLSKIADSPKLGLADYFNGKVKNWKEIVTRSEDNENLDVLPVGTMPPNPTELLLNKTYLPDMIAELRNEYDYIFIDCPPVDIVADAGIVSKYADMTLFVIRAGLMEKSLLH
;
A
#
# COMPACT_ATOMS: atom_id res chain seq x y z
N GLU A 1 17.73 2.23 5.41
CA GLU A 1 17.29 3.59 5.02
C GLU A 1 17.05 3.62 3.52
N ILE A 2 15.92 4.22 3.08
CA ILE A 2 15.61 4.42 1.65
C ILE A 2 16.06 5.84 1.30
N PRO A 3 16.95 6.03 0.30
CA PRO A 3 17.42 7.35 -0.08
C PRO A 3 16.33 8.18 -0.74
N GLU A 4 16.40 9.51 -0.59
CA GLU A 4 15.54 10.44 -1.30
C GLU A 4 15.84 10.38 -2.81
N GLN A 5 14.81 10.33 -3.65
CA GLN A 5 14.96 10.46 -5.09
C GLN A 5 14.64 11.89 -5.52
N PRO A 6 15.61 12.65 -6.03
CA PRO A 6 15.32 13.87 -6.76
C PRO A 6 14.72 13.48 -8.13
N ASN A 7 13.58 14.04 -8.50
CA ASN A 7 12.88 13.86 -9.80
C ASN A 7 11.91 12.67 -9.92
N VAL A 8 11.10 12.39 -8.91
CA VAL A 8 9.99 11.44 -9.03
C VAL A 8 8.68 12.16 -9.45
N GLU A 9 8.74 13.16 -10.31
CA GLU A 9 7.48 13.84 -10.70
C GLU A 9 6.58 12.95 -11.58
N ASP A 10 7.08 11.94 -12.30
CA ASP A 10 6.31 11.14 -13.24
C ASP A 10 6.40 9.61 -13.11
N LYS A 11 7.33 9.05 -12.31
CA LYS A 11 7.43 7.59 -12.11
C LYS A 11 7.14 7.20 -10.67
N HIS A 12 5.99 6.60 -10.45
CA HIS A 12 5.60 6.07 -9.13
C HIS A 12 6.36 4.80 -8.73
N LEU A 13 6.90 4.03 -9.69
CA LEU A 13 7.74 2.87 -9.45
C LEU A 13 9.20 3.20 -9.81
N ALA A 14 10.07 3.13 -8.80
CA ALA A 14 11.51 3.33 -8.95
C ALA A 14 12.28 2.00 -8.95
N VAL A 15 11.59 0.90 -8.58
CA VAL A 15 12.16 -0.43 -8.52
C VAL A 15 11.99 -1.12 -9.87
N GLU A 16 13.12 -1.52 -10.48
CA GLU A 16 13.22 -2.20 -11.76
C GLU A 16 13.99 -3.52 -11.60
N GLN A 17 13.69 -4.52 -12.44
CA GLN A 17 14.19 -5.88 -12.29
C GLN A 17 15.73 -5.97 -12.31
N ASP A 18 16.38 -5.34 -13.27
CA ASP A 18 17.82 -5.47 -13.48
C ASP A 18 18.63 -4.26 -13.01
N ASN A 19 18.00 -3.32 -12.32
CA ASN A 19 18.65 -2.11 -11.84
C ASN A 19 19.32 -2.33 -10.48
N ARG A 20 20.62 -2.03 -10.40
CA ARG A 20 21.44 -2.15 -9.16
C ARG A 20 21.80 -0.80 -8.54
N ASN A 21 21.03 0.23 -8.82
CA ASN A 21 21.25 1.51 -8.18
C ASN A 21 20.91 1.44 -6.65
N LEU A 22 21.31 2.45 -5.91
CA LEU A 22 21.19 2.49 -4.46
C LEU A 22 19.74 2.31 -3.98
N ILE A 23 18.76 2.84 -4.71
CA ILE A 23 17.36 2.73 -4.30
C ILE A 23 16.84 1.31 -4.47
N ASN A 24 17.16 0.64 -5.58
CA ASN A 24 16.78 -0.75 -5.80
C ASN A 24 17.38 -1.67 -4.74
N GLU A 25 18.66 -1.50 -4.40
CA GLU A 25 19.31 -2.27 -3.33
C GLU A 25 18.65 -1.99 -1.97
N SER A 26 18.29 -0.74 -1.68
CA SER A 26 17.61 -0.38 -0.43
C SER A 26 16.24 -1.08 -0.30
N PHE A 27 15.48 -1.17 -1.39
CA PHE A 27 14.20 -1.92 -1.39
C PHE A 27 14.42 -3.43 -1.30
N ARG A 28 15.47 -3.99 -1.89
CA ARG A 28 15.83 -5.41 -1.71
C ARG A 28 16.17 -5.74 -0.27
N VAL A 29 16.92 -4.87 0.40
CA VAL A 29 17.21 -5.01 1.85
C VAL A 29 15.92 -4.89 2.67
N LEU A 30 15.08 -3.88 2.40
CA LEU A 30 13.79 -3.70 3.10
C LEU A 30 12.90 -4.93 2.94
N ARG A 31 12.75 -5.44 1.71
CA ARG A 31 12.00 -6.67 1.43
C ARG A 31 12.53 -7.86 2.24
N THR A 32 13.86 -8.07 2.25
CA THR A 32 14.47 -9.17 3.02
C THR A 32 14.17 -9.07 4.50
N ASN A 33 14.17 -7.86 5.07
CA ASN A 33 13.81 -7.64 6.47
C ASN A 33 12.32 -7.91 6.73
N VAL A 34 11.44 -7.49 5.83
CA VAL A 34 10.00 -7.77 5.91
C VAL A 34 9.75 -9.29 5.86
N ASP A 35 10.39 -9.99 4.92
CA ASP A 35 10.27 -11.45 4.80
C ASP A 35 10.78 -12.16 6.07
N PHE A 36 11.89 -11.68 6.63
CA PHE A 36 12.46 -12.25 7.87
C PHE A 36 11.52 -12.08 9.06
N ILE A 37 10.92 -10.91 9.23
CA ILE A 37 10.01 -10.62 10.36
C ILE A 37 8.69 -11.41 10.20
N LEU A 38 8.15 -11.49 8.99
CA LEU A 38 6.90 -12.22 8.71
C LEU A 38 7.06 -13.74 8.72
N GLY A 39 8.30 -14.24 8.65
CA GLY A 39 8.56 -15.67 8.66
C GLY A 39 8.04 -16.41 7.42
N ASN A 40 7.81 -17.73 7.59
CA ASN A 40 7.46 -18.64 6.50
C ASN A 40 5.95 -18.72 6.21
N ASP A 41 5.11 -17.88 6.83
CA ASP A 41 3.67 -17.86 6.55
C ASP A 41 3.40 -17.53 5.09
N SER A 42 2.49 -18.30 4.49
CA SER A 42 2.30 -18.28 3.04
C SER A 42 1.56 -17.05 2.50
N LYS A 43 0.90 -16.28 3.37
CA LYS A 43 0.00 -15.18 2.95
C LYS A 43 0.08 -14.03 3.92
N LYS A 44 0.57 -12.88 3.47
CA LYS A 44 1.06 -11.81 4.31
C LYS A 44 0.35 -10.49 3.99
N VAL A 45 -0.15 -9.84 5.02
CA VAL A 45 -0.76 -8.51 4.94
C VAL A 45 0.15 -7.50 5.63
N VAL A 46 0.68 -6.56 4.87
CA VAL A 46 1.58 -5.51 5.34
C VAL A 46 0.89 -4.16 5.23
N MET A 47 0.57 -3.54 6.35
CA MET A 47 0.07 -2.17 6.38
C MET A 47 1.25 -1.19 6.38
N VAL A 48 1.18 -0.17 5.55
CA VAL A 48 2.16 0.92 5.49
C VAL A 48 1.49 2.22 5.91
N THR A 49 2.04 2.87 6.91
CA THR A 49 1.55 4.16 7.43
C THR A 49 2.71 5.06 7.86
N SER A 50 2.41 6.27 8.32
CA SER A 50 3.39 7.23 8.82
C SER A 50 2.78 8.11 9.89
N MET A 51 3.59 8.89 10.63
CA MET A 51 3.08 9.93 11.51
C MET A 51 2.46 11.07 10.68
N ASN A 52 3.23 11.64 9.75
CA ASN A 52 2.88 12.87 9.05
C ASN A 52 2.58 12.63 7.57
N GLN A 53 1.85 13.54 6.96
CA GLN A 53 1.71 13.63 5.51
C GLN A 53 3.08 13.90 4.85
N GLY A 54 3.24 13.43 3.61
CA GLY A 54 4.49 13.68 2.85
C GLY A 54 5.68 12.83 3.30
N SER A 55 5.50 11.86 4.20
CA SER A 55 6.58 10.97 4.66
C SER A 55 7.02 9.93 3.61
N GLY A 56 6.33 9.83 2.46
CA GLY A 56 6.69 8.90 1.40
C GLY A 56 6.05 7.51 1.53
N LYS A 57 5.03 7.32 2.36
CA LYS A 57 4.40 6.01 2.58
C LYS A 57 3.90 5.35 1.29
N SER A 58 3.18 6.08 0.42
CA SER A 58 2.66 5.54 -0.86
C SER A 58 3.79 5.12 -1.80
N PHE A 59 4.89 5.89 -1.83
CA PHE A 59 6.10 5.54 -2.56
C PHE A 59 6.73 4.25 -2.01
N ILE A 60 6.83 4.12 -0.69
CA ILE A 60 7.36 2.90 -0.04
C ILE A 60 6.44 1.70 -0.30
N SER A 61 5.11 1.86 -0.15
CA SER A 61 4.13 0.80 -0.39
C SER A 61 4.24 0.24 -1.81
N ALA A 62 4.21 1.12 -2.81
CA ALA A 62 4.23 0.74 -4.21
C ALA A 62 5.55 0.07 -4.62
N ASN A 63 6.68 0.65 -4.25
CA ASN A 63 7.99 0.13 -4.63
C ASN A 63 8.37 -1.15 -3.88
N LEU A 64 7.95 -1.30 -2.60
CA LEU A 64 8.13 -2.55 -1.87
C LEU A 64 7.26 -3.66 -2.47
N ALA A 65 6.01 -3.37 -2.81
CA ALA A 65 5.12 -4.30 -3.49
C ALA A 65 5.69 -4.75 -4.84
N SER A 66 6.17 -3.82 -5.67
CA SER A 66 6.87 -4.13 -6.92
C SER A 66 8.11 -4.99 -6.67
N CYS A 67 8.93 -4.64 -5.68
CA CYS A 67 10.15 -5.41 -5.34
C CYS A 67 9.84 -6.86 -4.92
N VAL A 68 8.69 -7.11 -4.28
CA VAL A 68 8.23 -8.46 -3.95
C VAL A 68 7.72 -9.18 -5.19
N ALA A 69 6.93 -8.51 -6.03
CA ALA A 69 6.33 -9.06 -7.24
C ALA A 69 7.39 -9.49 -8.29
N LEU A 70 8.55 -8.82 -8.31
CA LEU A 70 9.70 -9.23 -9.16
C LEU A 70 10.29 -10.61 -8.82
N ARG A 71 9.82 -11.27 -7.76
CA ARG A 71 10.20 -12.64 -7.39
C ARG A 71 9.10 -13.66 -7.68
N ASP A 72 8.33 -13.46 -8.71
CA ASP A 72 7.22 -14.34 -9.11
C ASP A 72 6.18 -14.56 -7.99
N LYS A 73 6.03 -13.54 -7.11
CA LYS A 73 4.99 -13.52 -6.09
C LYS A 73 3.79 -12.73 -6.59
N LYS A 74 2.58 -13.28 -6.40
CA LYS A 74 1.34 -12.55 -6.67
C LYS A 74 1.13 -11.52 -5.58
N VAL A 75 1.15 -10.25 -5.96
CA VAL A 75 1.09 -9.12 -5.04
C VAL A 75 -0.07 -8.22 -5.41
N VAL A 76 -0.80 -7.74 -4.41
CA VAL A 76 -1.77 -6.66 -4.56
C VAL A 76 -1.44 -5.53 -3.59
N VAL A 77 -1.60 -4.29 -4.06
CA VAL A 77 -1.51 -3.10 -3.22
C VAL A 77 -2.84 -2.35 -3.21
N LEU A 78 -3.35 -2.07 -2.01
CA LEU A 78 -4.60 -1.35 -1.77
C LEU A 78 -4.30 0.09 -1.40
N ASP A 79 -4.93 1.04 -2.08
CA ASP A 79 -4.89 2.46 -1.71
C ASP A 79 -6.05 2.75 -0.73
N LEU A 80 -5.79 2.64 0.57
CA LEU A 80 -6.75 3.01 1.62
C LEU A 80 -6.56 4.44 2.15
N ASP A 81 -5.68 5.25 1.53
CA ASP A 81 -5.70 6.71 1.73
C ASP A 81 -6.83 7.32 0.88
N LEU A 82 -8.07 7.01 1.26
CA LEU A 82 -9.31 7.42 0.55
C LEU A 82 -9.48 8.95 0.44
N ARG A 83 -8.57 9.71 1.05
CA ARG A 83 -8.58 11.18 1.04
C ARG A 83 -7.68 11.79 -0.01
N ARG A 84 -6.59 11.08 -0.38
CA ARG A 84 -5.55 11.60 -1.27
C ARG A 84 -5.39 10.78 -2.54
N ALA A 85 -5.66 9.48 -2.47
CA ALA A 85 -5.55 8.56 -3.60
C ALA A 85 -4.18 8.65 -4.31
N THR A 86 -3.10 8.81 -3.56
CA THR A 86 -1.76 9.05 -4.12
C THR A 86 -1.24 7.81 -4.84
N LEU A 87 -1.44 6.64 -4.26
CA LEU A 87 -1.03 5.37 -4.84
C LEU A 87 -1.86 5.02 -6.08
N SER A 88 -3.13 5.44 -6.12
CA SER A 88 -4.03 5.20 -7.26
C SER A 88 -3.54 5.78 -8.58
N LYS A 89 -2.60 6.75 -8.54
CA LYS A 89 -1.97 7.31 -9.74
C LYS A 89 -1.15 6.28 -10.53
N ILE A 90 -0.63 5.24 -9.88
CA ILE A 90 0.08 4.13 -10.53
C ILE A 90 -0.85 3.34 -11.46
N ALA A 91 -2.15 3.35 -11.17
CA ALA A 91 -3.19 2.72 -11.95
C ALA A 91 -3.98 3.73 -12.79
N ASP A 92 -3.39 4.86 -13.19
CA ASP A 92 -4.02 5.95 -13.94
C ASP A 92 -5.30 6.49 -13.30
N SER A 93 -5.43 6.38 -11.98
CA SER A 93 -6.55 6.89 -11.18
C SER A 93 -7.92 6.53 -11.78
N PRO A 94 -8.28 5.25 -11.90
CA PRO A 94 -9.53 4.83 -12.53
C PRO A 94 -10.75 5.37 -11.76
N LYS A 95 -11.88 5.51 -12.48
CA LYS A 95 -13.11 6.09 -11.91
C LYS A 95 -13.78 5.21 -10.86
N LEU A 96 -13.61 3.90 -10.96
CA LEU A 96 -14.14 2.92 -10.00
C LEU A 96 -13.00 2.36 -9.16
N GLY A 97 -13.25 2.15 -7.87
CA GLY A 97 -12.26 1.63 -6.94
C GLY A 97 -12.84 1.22 -5.59
N LEU A 98 -11.98 1.16 -4.59
CA LEU A 98 -12.30 0.69 -3.24
C LEU A 98 -13.45 1.46 -2.58
N ALA A 99 -13.52 2.79 -2.78
CA ALA A 99 -14.62 3.57 -2.23
C ALA A 99 -15.97 3.18 -2.85
N ASP A 100 -15.99 2.85 -4.16
CA ASP A 100 -17.20 2.41 -4.85
C ASP A 100 -17.62 0.99 -4.40
N TYR A 101 -16.65 0.12 -4.08
CA TYR A 101 -16.91 -1.20 -3.52
C TYR A 101 -17.43 -1.09 -2.08
N PHE A 102 -16.81 -0.31 -1.20
CA PHE A 102 -17.22 -0.15 0.19
C PHE A 102 -18.59 0.52 0.35
N ASN A 103 -19.02 1.35 -0.60
CA ASN A 103 -20.36 1.93 -0.60
C ASN A 103 -21.42 1.05 -1.31
N GLY A 104 -21.02 -0.13 -1.80
CA GLY A 104 -21.89 -1.11 -2.44
C GLY A 104 -22.30 -0.80 -3.88
N LYS A 105 -21.69 0.20 -4.53
CA LYS A 105 -21.90 0.52 -5.94
C LYS A 105 -21.27 -0.55 -6.85
N VAL A 106 -20.11 -1.06 -6.47
CA VAL A 106 -19.46 -2.23 -7.07
C VAL A 106 -19.70 -3.43 -6.14
N LYS A 107 -20.10 -4.57 -6.69
CA LYS A 107 -20.43 -5.76 -5.90
C LYS A 107 -19.28 -6.72 -5.70
N ASN A 108 -18.33 -6.72 -6.62
CA ASN A 108 -17.18 -7.61 -6.58
C ASN A 108 -15.90 -6.80 -6.73
N TRP A 109 -14.99 -6.91 -5.76
CA TRP A 109 -13.71 -6.20 -5.77
C TRP A 109 -12.85 -6.54 -7.01
N LYS A 110 -13.06 -7.70 -7.63
CA LYS A 110 -12.36 -8.07 -8.87
C LYS A 110 -12.65 -7.13 -10.05
N GLU A 111 -13.78 -6.43 -10.01
CA GLU A 111 -14.16 -5.46 -11.06
C GLU A 111 -13.33 -4.17 -10.99
N ILE A 112 -12.66 -3.93 -9.86
CA ILE A 112 -11.85 -2.72 -9.62
C ILE A 112 -10.36 -2.99 -9.55
N VAL A 113 -9.91 -4.23 -9.80
CA VAL A 113 -8.49 -4.56 -9.88
C VAL A 113 -7.90 -3.99 -11.17
N THR A 114 -6.79 -3.28 -11.03
CA THR A 114 -6.00 -2.79 -12.16
C THR A 114 -4.62 -3.44 -12.11
N ARG A 115 -4.20 -4.08 -13.19
CA ARG A 115 -2.87 -4.66 -13.30
C ARG A 115 -1.84 -3.56 -13.57
N SER A 116 -0.68 -3.64 -12.91
CA SER A 116 0.43 -2.74 -13.20
C SER A 116 0.97 -3.00 -14.61
N GLU A 117 1.25 -1.94 -15.36
CA GLU A 117 1.89 -2.04 -16.67
C GLU A 117 3.36 -2.49 -16.58
N ASP A 118 4.03 -2.12 -15.48
CA ASP A 118 5.45 -2.40 -15.26
C ASP A 118 5.74 -3.80 -14.70
N ASN A 119 4.71 -4.49 -14.14
CA ASN A 119 4.90 -5.79 -13.48
C ASN A 119 3.62 -6.63 -13.49
N GLU A 120 3.65 -7.73 -14.26
CA GLU A 120 2.48 -8.62 -14.41
C GLU A 120 2.03 -9.33 -13.13
N ASN A 121 2.88 -9.39 -12.11
CA ASN A 121 2.58 -10.01 -10.82
C ASN A 121 2.10 -8.98 -9.77
N LEU A 122 1.97 -7.71 -10.15
CA LEU A 122 1.50 -6.63 -9.29
C LEU A 122 0.15 -6.12 -9.74
N ASP A 123 -0.84 -6.28 -8.89
CA ASP A 123 -2.16 -5.68 -9.04
C ASP A 123 -2.35 -4.52 -8.06
N VAL A 124 -3.17 -3.55 -8.48
CA VAL A 124 -3.52 -2.36 -7.70
C VAL A 124 -5.03 -2.31 -7.49
N LEU A 125 -5.45 -2.05 -6.27
CA LEU A 125 -6.83 -1.70 -5.93
C LEU A 125 -6.89 -0.19 -5.63
N PRO A 126 -7.27 0.63 -6.62
CA PRO A 126 -7.27 2.09 -6.48
C PRO A 126 -8.45 2.59 -5.64
N VAL A 127 -8.40 3.85 -5.23
CA VAL A 127 -9.51 4.48 -4.47
C VAL A 127 -10.79 4.58 -5.28
N GLY A 128 -10.71 4.93 -6.55
CA GLY A 128 -11.87 5.28 -7.38
C GLY A 128 -12.42 6.67 -7.04
N THR A 129 -13.73 6.80 -6.92
CA THR A 129 -14.38 8.05 -6.55
C THR A 129 -14.13 8.40 -5.09
N MET A 130 -13.45 9.51 -4.82
CA MET A 130 -13.17 9.93 -3.43
C MET A 130 -14.48 10.15 -2.65
N PRO A 131 -14.67 9.46 -1.52
CA PRO A 131 -15.90 9.56 -0.74
C PRO A 131 -15.89 10.81 0.15
N PRO A 132 -17.06 11.37 0.50
CA PRO A 132 -17.15 12.50 1.42
C PRO A 132 -16.76 12.10 2.86
N ASN A 133 -17.06 10.86 3.28
CA ASN A 133 -16.82 10.35 4.63
C ASN A 133 -16.00 9.04 4.60
N PRO A 134 -14.67 9.11 4.37
CA PRO A 134 -13.83 7.93 4.23
C PRO A 134 -13.87 6.97 5.43
N THR A 135 -13.80 7.51 6.64
CA THR A 135 -13.77 6.70 7.87
C THR A 135 -15.04 5.85 8.04
N GLU A 136 -16.20 6.38 7.68
CA GLU A 136 -17.46 5.62 7.78
C GLU A 136 -17.48 4.39 6.87
N LEU A 137 -16.87 4.49 5.67
CA LEU A 137 -16.75 3.36 4.76
C LEU A 137 -15.86 2.25 5.35
N LEU A 138 -14.75 2.61 5.97
CA LEU A 138 -13.83 1.66 6.59
C LEU A 138 -14.39 1.03 7.88
N LEU A 139 -15.29 1.72 8.57
CA LEU A 139 -15.98 1.18 9.75
C LEU A 139 -17.03 0.12 9.41
N ASN A 140 -17.41 -0.02 8.15
CA ASN A 140 -18.30 -1.10 7.73
C ASN A 140 -17.62 -2.46 7.96
N LYS A 141 -18.20 -3.22 8.92
CA LYS A 141 -17.60 -4.46 9.43
C LYS A 141 -17.63 -5.63 8.43
N THR A 142 -18.22 -5.46 7.27
CA THR A 142 -18.40 -6.52 6.28
C THR A 142 -17.40 -6.42 5.15
N TYR A 143 -17.33 -5.27 4.46
CA TYR A 143 -16.60 -5.18 3.20
C TYR A 143 -15.08 -5.35 3.32
N LEU A 144 -14.45 -4.64 4.25
CA LEU A 144 -12.98 -4.71 4.39
C LEU A 144 -12.50 -6.08 4.88
N PRO A 145 -13.05 -6.67 5.98
CA PRO A 145 -12.60 -7.99 6.43
C PRO A 145 -12.88 -9.09 5.42
N ASP A 146 -14.04 -9.10 4.75
CA ASP A 146 -14.38 -10.11 3.75
C ASP A 146 -13.44 -10.01 2.56
N MET A 147 -13.18 -8.80 2.06
CA MET A 147 -12.21 -8.55 0.98
C MET A 147 -10.80 -9.04 1.35
N ILE A 148 -10.29 -8.70 2.54
CA ILE A 148 -8.96 -9.16 2.98
C ILE A 148 -8.90 -10.69 3.05
N ALA A 149 -9.97 -11.34 3.54
CA ALA A 149 -10.04 -12.81 3.59
C ALA A 149 -9.99 -13.43 2.20
N GLU A 150 -10.70 -12.87 1.22
CA GLU A 150 -10.68 -13.32 -0.17
C GLU A 150 -9.32 -13.05 -0.83
N LEU A 151 -8.74 -11.86 -0.64
CA LEU A 151 -7.42 -11.49 -1.16
C LEU A 151 -6.32 -12.44 -0.65
N ARG A 152 -6.38 -12.85 0.62
CA ARG A 152 -5.46 -13.86 1.18
C ARG A 152 -5.53 -15.20 0.44
N ASN A 153 -6.63 -15.52 -0.26
CA ASN A 153 -6.72 -16.74 -1.06
C ASN A 153 -6.10 -16.62 -2.45
N GLU A 154 -5.94 -15.40 -2.97
CA GLU A 154 -5.51 -15.14 -4.34
C GLU A 154 -4.08 -14.60 -4.44
N TYR A 155 -3.60 -13.89 -3.40
CA TYR A 155 -2.29 -13.23 -3.38
C TYR A 155 -1.37 -13.78 -2.30
N ASP A 156 -0.06 -13.79 -2.59
CA ASP A 156 0.99 -14.13 -1.64
C ASP A 156 1.25 -12.96 -0.67
N TYR A 157 1.15 -11.72 -1.17
CA TYR A 157 1.33 -10.50 -0.39
C TYR A 157 0.23 -9.49 -0.69
N ILE A 158 -0.25 -8.87 0.38
CA ILE A 158 -1.22 -7.78 0.34
C ILE A 158 -0.57 -6.59 1.04
N PHE A 159 -0.28 -5.53 0.29
CA PHE A 159 0.17 -4.27 0.85
C PHE A 159 -1.01 -3.31 0.99
N ILE A 160 -1.06 -2.56 2.08
CA ILE A 160 -2.14 -1.60 2.34
C ILE A 160 -1.51 -0.24 2.62
N ASP A 161 -1.66 0.71 1.70
CA ASP A 161 -1.26 2.10 1.90
C ASP A 161 -2.33 2.84 2.69
N CYS A 162 -2.00 3.24 3.91
CA CYS A 162 -2.92 3.89 4.85
C CYS A 162 -2.59 5.38 5.01
N PRO A 163 -3.58 6.22 5.38
CA PRO A 163 -3.32 7.60 5.77
C PRO A 163 -2.42 7.68 7.01
N PRO A 164 -1.82 8.85 7.30
CA PRO A 164 -1.04 9.08 8.51
C PRO A 164 -1.88 8.87 9.79
N VAL A 165 -1.27 8.28 10.82
CA VAL A 165 -1.95 7.97 12.09
C VAL A 165 -2.31 9.21 12.91
N ASP A 166 -1.59 10.32 12.72
CA ASP A 166 -1.83 11.58 13.43
C ASP A 166 -3.14 12.28 13.01
N ILE A 167 -3.68 11.94 11.83
CA ILE A 167 -4.81 12.68 11.25
C ILE A 167 -6.13 11.94 11.44
N VAL A 168 -6.14 10.61 11.38
CA VAL A 168 -7.37 9.83 11.32
C VAL A 168 -7.24 8.45 11.97
N ALA A 169 -8.39 7.96 12.48
CA ALA A 169 -8.50 6.63 13.07
C ALA A 169 -8.40 5.47 12.05
N ASP A 170 -8.35 5.78 10.75
CA ASP A 170 -8.42 4.82 9.65
C ASP A 170 -7.33 3.75 9.75
N ALA A 171 -6.08 4.15 10.04
CA ALA A 171 -4.97 3.23 10.25
C ALA A 171 -5.22 2.25 11.42
N GLY A 172 -5.86 2.71 12.50
CA GLY A 172 -6.24 1.87 13.64
C GLY A 172 -7.33 0.85 13.31
N ILE A 173 -8.21 1.15 12.34
CA ILE A 173 -9.22 0.20 11.86
C ILE A 173 -8.54 -0.88 11.02
N VAL A 174 -7.67 -0.49 10.10
CA VAL A 174 -6.98 -1.38 9.15
C VAL A 174 -5.96 -2.28 9.84
N SER A 175 -5.28 -1.79 10.88
CA SER A 175 -4.21 -2.52 11.60
C SER A 175 -4.68 -3.88 12.16
N LYS A 176 -5.97 -4.04 12.43
CA LYS A 176 -6.55 -5.31 12.93
C LYS A 176 -6.48 -6.45 11.91
N TYR A 177 -6.29 -6.14 10.65
CA TYR A 177 -6.24 -7.11 9.55
C TYR A 177 -4.83 -7.33 9.02
N ALA A 178 -3.86 -6.52 9.50
CA ALA A 178 -2.46 -6.60 9.09
C ALA A 178 -1.67 -7.58 9.97
N ASP A 179 -0.80 -8.37 9.34
CA ASP A 179 0.17 -9.23 10.03
C ASP A 179 1.39 -8.43 10.48
N MET A 180 1.67 -7.30 9.79
CA MET A 180 2.77 -6.39 10.08
C MET A 180 2.38 -4.95 9.75
N THR A 181 2.85 -4.01 10.55
CA THR A 181 2.78 -2.57 10.24
C THR A 181 4.19 -2.03 9.96
N LEU A 182 4.36 -1.48 8.76
CA LEU A 182 5.56 -0.72 8.38
C LEU A 182 5.31 0.76 8.62
N PHE A 183 6.04 1.34 9.58
CA PHE A 183 5.90 2.75 9.92
C PHE A 183 6.98 3.57 9.22
N VAL A 184 6.57 4.48 8.33
CA VAL A 184 7.48 5.29 7.54
C VAL A 184 7.80 6.60 8.26
N ILE A 185 9.10 6.84 8.49
CA ILE A 185 9.62 8.07 9.09
C ILE A 185 10.52 8.75 8.07
N ARG A 186 10.19 9.99 7.70
CA ARG A 186 11.03 10.81 6.85
C ARG A 186 11.96 11.68 7.68
N ALA A 187 13.27 11.57 7.43
CA ALA A 187 14.26 12.41 8.08
C ALA A 187 13.97 13.90 7.85
N GLY A 188 14.06 14.71 8.89
CA GLY A 188 13.79 16.14 8.84
C GLY A 188 12.32 16.56 8.89
N LEU A 189 11.36 15.61 8.83
CA LEU A 189 9.93 15.93 8.89
C LEU A 189 9.32 15.70 10.28
N MET A 190 9.97 14.92 11.12
CA MET A 190 9.48 14.56 12.45
C MET A 190 10.46 14.98 13.54
N GLU A 191 9.95 15.55 14.63
CA GLU A 191 10.77 15.86 15.80
C GLU A 191 11.20 14.57 16.52
N LYS A 192 12.47 14.52 16.94
CA LYS A 192 13.03 13.34 17.63
C LYS A 192 12.29 13.00 18.93
N SER A 193 11.68 13.98 19.58
CA SER A 193 10.88 13.82 20.81
C SER A 193 9.64 12.94 20.62
N LEU A 194 9.16 12.77 19.40
CA LEU A 194 7.99 11.94 19.06
C LEU A 194 8.34 10.47 18.78
N LEU A 195 9.62 10.09 18.87
CA LEU A 195 10.11 8.72 18.63
C LEU A 195 10.21 7.86 19.91
N HIS A 196 9.60 8.32 21.01
CA HIS A 196 9.63 7.62 22.32
C HIS A 196 8.30 6.98 22.68
#